data_d8e55160189df58da627c1f6ff346673
#
_entry.id   d8e55160189df58da627c1f6ff346673
#
_cell.length_a   1.000
_cell.length_b   1.000
_cell.length_c   1.000
_cell.angle_alpha   90.00
_cell.angle_beta   90.00
_cell.angle_gamma   90.00
#
_symmetry.space_group_name_H-M   'P 1'
#
loop_
_entity.id
_entity.type
_entity.pdbx_description
1 polymer ?
#
loop_
_entity_poly.entity_id
_entity_poly.type
_entity_poly.pdbx_seq_one_letter_code
_entity_poly.pdbx_strand_id
1 'polypeptide(L)'
;MNQKRQIWITKSLSEQQKIFAQNSGLDVKEIALTKIQHLDFPKDLPKAEAWIFTSQNALKNLNQTNFAGKVYASGKQTANVLKEKGVETRIGDSETAQSLAELIVEDGVKSALFFCGNIRRNELPNYLAKKGVQLKEEVVYHTLLDPKKIPSQKGDALFFMSPSAVESFAMINEFDTELDYYSIGETTVNTLRKKGVQKINTAKEASFEAMLEQYVTQNK
;
A
#
# COMPACT_ATOMS: atom_id res chain seq x y z
N MET A 1 -34.66 -17.82 -0.54
CA MET A 1 -33.92 -17.04 -1.54
C MET A 1 -32.46 -17.03 -1.11
N ASN A 2 -31.54 -17.61 -1.90
CA ASN A 2 -30.11 -17.49 -1.59
C ASN A 2 -29.72 -16.03 -1.78
N GLN A 3 -29.48 -15.34 -0.68
CA GLN A 3 -29.02 -13.96 -0.71
C GLN A 3 -27.62 -13.95 -1.34
N LYS A 4 -27.44 -13.17 -2.41
CA LYS A 4 -26.17 -13.09 -3.13
C LYS A 4 -25.12 -12.51 -2.17
N ARG A 5 -24.04 -13.24 -1.90
CA ARG A 5 -22.94 -12.79 -1.06
C ARG A 5 -22.32 -11.51 -1.64
N GLN A 6 -22.13 -10.50 -0.79
CA GLN A 6 -21.56 -9.23 -1.17
C GLN A 6 -20.04 -9.25 -0.89
N ILE A 7 -19.25 -8.70 -1.80
CA ILE A 7 -17.83 -8.44 -1.57
C ILE A 7 -17.66 -6.96 -1.28
N TRP A 8 -17.07 -6.65 -0.12
CA TRP A 8 -16.72 -5.30 0.31
C TRP A 8 -15.21 -5.12 0.20
N ILE A 9 -14.74 -4.14 -0.57
CA ILE A 9 -13.33 -3.79 -0.65
C ILE A 9 -13.05 -2.47 0.06
N THR A 10 -12.03 -2.47 0.92
CA THR A 10 -11.70 -1.34 1.81
C THR A 10 -10.86 -0.25 1.17
N LYS A 11 -10.92 -0.12 -0.15
CA LYS A 11 -10.30 0.98 -0.92
C LYS A 11 -11.14 1.32 -2.15
N SER A 12 -10.86 2.46 -2.78
CA SER A 12 -11.36 2.74 -4.13
C SER A 12 -10.57 1.96 -5.18
N LEU A 13 -11.27 1.41 -6.17
CA LEU A 13 -10.70 0.67 -7.29
C LEU A 13 -10.40 1.62 -8.47
N SER A 14 -9.34 1.31 -9.22
CA SER A 14 -9.10 1.91 -10.53
C SER A 14 -10.14 1.41 -11.53
N GLU A 15 -10.31 2.13 -12.64
CA GLU A 15 -11.24 1.70 -13.71
C GLU A 15 -10.87 0.29 -14.25
N GLN A 16 -9.59 -0.02 -14.38
CA GLN A 16 -9.14 -1.35 -14.79
C GLN A 16 -9.54 -2.42 -13.79
N GLN A 17 -9.42 -2.14 -12.48
CA GLN A 17 -9.84 -3.06 -11.41
C GLN A 17 -11.35 -3.26 -11.37
N LYS A 18 -12.14 -2.21 -11.65
CA LYS A 18 -13.60 -2.33 -11.76
C LYS A 18 -14.00 -3.22 -12.93
N ILE A 19 -13.38 -3.03 -14.10
CA ILE A 19 -13.59 -3.86 -15.28
C ILE A 19 -13.22 -5.32 -14.97
N PHE A 20 -12.10 -5.56 -14.30
CA PHE A 20 -11.68 -6.90 -13.89
C PHE A 20 -12.71 -7.58 -12.99
N ALA A 21 -13.23 -6.85 -11.97
CA ALA A 21 -14.28 -7.35 -11.09
C ALA A 21 -15.57 -7.68 -11.85
N GLN A 22 -16.00 -6.81 -12.74
CA GLN A 22 -17.20 -7.02 -13.59
C GLN A 22 -17.06 -8.25 -14.48
N ASN A 23 -15.90 -8.43 -15.12
CA ASN A 23 -15.61 -9.59 -15.97
C ASN A 23 -15.61 -10.91 -15.17
N SER A 24 -15.33 -10.86 -13.87
CA SER A 24 -15.42 -12.02 -12.97
C SER A 24 -16.86 -12.36 -12.56
N GLY A 25 -17.85 -11.58 -12.99
CA GLY A 25 -19.27 -11.77 -12.65
C GLY A 25 -19.61 -11.46 -11.19
N LEU A 26 -18.74 -10.79 -10.47
CA LEU A 26 -18.88 -10.47 -9.06
C LEU A 26 -19.32 -9.02 -8.85
N ASP A 27 -20.21 -8.80 -7.89
CA ASP A 27 -20.61 -7.48 -7.43
C ASP A 27 -19.69 -7.07 -6.27
N VAL A 28 -18.76 -6.14 -6.53
CA VAL A 28 -17.81 -5.63 -5.55
C VAL A 28 -18.22 -4.22 -5.14
N LYS A 29 -18.42 -4.00 -3.85
CA LYS A 29 -18.73 -2.70 -3.26
C LYS A 29 -17.49 -2.05 -2.67
N GLU A 30 -17.19 -0.85 -3.13
CA GLU A 30 -16.07 -0.06 -2.65
C GLU A 30 -16.46 0.73 -1.39
N ILE A 31 -15.65 0.62 -0.35
CA ILE A 31 -15.78 1.44 0.85
C ILE A 31 -14.41 1.83 1.37
N ALA A 32 -13.86 2.93 0.85
CA ALA A 32 -12.57 3.43 1.28
C ALA A 32 -12.60 3.79 2.77
N LEU A 33 -11.80 3.07 3.56
CA LEU A 33 -11.67 3.24 5.02
C LEU A 33 -10.46 4.10 5.40
N THR A 34 -9.73 4.61 4.41
CA THR A 34 -8.62 5.54 4.60
C THR A 34 -8.67 6.64 3.55
N LYS A 35 -8.18 7.82 3.91
CA LYS A 35 -8.00 8.96 3.00
C LYS A 35 -6.53 9.34 2.95
N ILE A 36 -6.05 9.71 1.76
CA ILE A 36 -4.72 10.31 1.60
C ILE A 36 -4.86 11.82 1.58
N GLN A 37 -4.21 12.46 2.53
CA GLN A 37 -4.04 13.92 2.56
C GLN A 37 -2.61 14.23 2.11
N HIS A 38 -2.50 14.80 0.92
CA HIS A 38 -1.20 15.24 0.40
C HIS A 38 -0.78 16.53 1.10
N LEU A 39 0.50 16.62 1.45
CA LEU A 39 1.14 17.81 2.00
C LEU A 39 1.87 18.54 0.89
N ASP A 40 2.18 19.81 1.10
CA ASP A 40 3.05 20.56 0.21
C ASP A 40 4.44 19.92 0.18
N PHE A 41 4.98 19.78 -1.03
CA PHE A 41 6.32 19.23 -1.17
C PHE A 41 7.33 20.27 -0.67
N PRO A 42 8.31 19.86 0.18
CA PRO A 42 9.29 20.80 0.75
C PRO A 42 10.05 21.53 -0.35
N LYS A 43 10.18 22.86 -0.22
CA LYS A 43 10.91 23.71 -1.18
C LYS A 43 12.42 23.66 -0.94
N ASP A 44 12.82 23.65 0.34
CA ASP A 44 14.21 23.67 0.76
C ASP A 44 14.58 22.28 1.30
N LEU A 45 15.20 21.48 0.45
CA LEU A 45 15.66 20.17 0.81
C LEU A 45 17.17 20.15 1.02
N PRO A 46 17.68 19.44 2.04
CA PRO A 46 19.11 19.28 2.21
C PRO A 46 19.70 18.52 1.03
N LYS A 47 20.98 18.77 0.77
CA LYS A 47 21.72 17.98 -0.22
C LYS A 47 21.79 16.53 0.24
N ALA A 48 21.52 15.60 -0.67
CA ALA A 48 21.65 14.17 -0.46
C ALA A 48 22.11 13.51 -1.77
N GLU A 49 22.79 12.38 -1.65
CA GLU A 49 23.27 11.59 -2.80
C GLU A 49 22.14 10.79 -3.44
N ALA A 50 21.04 10.56 -2.70
CA ALA A 50 19.92 9.78 -3.14
C ALA A 50 18.57 10.31 -2.68
N TRP A 51 17.53 10.04 -3.48
CA TRP A 51 16.12 10.37 -3.24
C TRP A 51 15.30 9.10 -3.36
N ILE A 52 14.53 8.77 -2.34
CA ILE A 52 13.84 7.48 -2.21
C ILE A 52 12.33 7.70 -2.17
N PHE A 53 11.60 6.98 -3.03
CA PHE A 53 10.15 6.99 -3.11
C PHE A 53 9.61 5.56 -3.05
N THR A 54 8.83 5.22 -2.02
CA THR A 54 8.23 3.88 -1.85
C THR A 54 6.72 3.86 -2.11
N SER A 55 6.15 4.99 -2.53
CA SER A 55 4.72 5.11 -2.83
C SER A 55 4.46 6.19 -3.85
N GLN A 56 3.53 5.93 -4.77
CA GLN A 56 3.03 6.96 -5.72
C GLN A 56 2.41 8.17 -4.99
N ASN A 57 1.87 7.99 -3.78
CA ASN A 57 1.33 9.09 -2.99
C ASN A 57 2.39 10.15 -2.66
N ALA A 58 3.65 9.77 -2.57
CA ALA A 58 4.75 10.72 -2.34
C ALA A 58 5.07 11.57 -3.58
N LEU A 59 4.56 11.21 -4.76
CA LEU A 59 4.82 11.88 -6.03
C LEU A 59 3.71 12.85 -6.44
N LYS A 60 2.58 12.87 -5.73
CA LYS A 60 1.39 13.65 -6.13
C LYS A 60 1.67 15.15 -6.22
N ASN A 61 2.33 15.71 -5.21
CA ASN A 61 2.69 17.14 -5.16
C ASN A 61 4.17 17.38 -5.50
N LEU A 62 4.82 16.40 -6.12
CA LEU A 62 6.20 16.54 -6.58
C LEU A 62 6.23 17.45 -7.82
N ASN A 63 6.64 18.70 -7.61
CA ASN A 63 6.80 19.70 -8.66
C ASN A 63 8.22 19.77 -9.21
N GLN A 64 9.17 19.11 -8.54
CA GLN A 64 10.58 19.08 -8.88
C GLN A 64 10.89 17.78 -9.63
N THR A 65 11.63 17.89 -10.74
CA THR A 65 12.11 16.74 -11.52
C THR A 65 13.64 16.73 -11.66
N ASN A 66 14.29 17.80 -11.25
CA ASN A 66 15.75 17.90 -11.27
C ASN A 66 16.32 17.54 -9.90
N PHE A 67 16.70 16.27 -9.74
CA PHE A 67 17.30 15.72 -8.52
C PHE A 67 18.83 15.76 -8.63
N ALA A 68 19.48 16.28 -7.62
CA ALA A 68 20.94 16.38 -7.58
C ALA A 68 21.66 15.03 -7.30
N GLY A 69 20.94 13.93 -7.26
CA GLY A 69 21.46 12.60 -6.94
C GLY A 69 20.67 11.47 -7.60
N LYS A 70 21.00 10.24 -7.23
CA LYS A 70 20.31 9.04 -7.73
C LYS A 70 18.88 8.98 -7.20
N VAL A 71 17.92 8.57 -8.03
CA VAL A 71 16.52 8.40 -7.61
C VAL A 71 16.18 6.91 -7.55
N TYR A 72 15.58 6.50 -6.44
CA TYR A 72 15.19 5.13 -6.16
C TYR A 72 13.69 5.01 -5.92
N ALA A 73 13.07 3.98 -6.46
CA ALA A 73 11.66 3.68 -6.24
C ALA A 73 11.45 2.23 -5.82
N SER A 74 10.51 2.01 -4.91
CA SER A 74 10.01 0.67 -4.59
C SER A 74 8.91 0.29 -5.57
N GLY A 75 9.24 -0.64 -6.47
CA GLY A 75 8.30 -1.21 -7.42
C GLY A 75 8.08 -0.40 -8.69
N LYS A 76 7.64 -1.13 -9.71
CA LYS A 76 7.47 -0.63 -11.08
C LYS A 76 6.46 0.52 -11.18
N GLN A 77 5.37 0.46 -10.41
CA GLN A 77 4.32 1.48 -10.48
C GLN A 77 4.84 2.87 -10.07
N THR A 78 5.61 2.95 -8.98
CA THR A 78 6.20 4.23 -8.53
C THR A 78 7.27 4.72 -9.51
N ALA A 79 8.09 3.79 -10.05
CA ALA A 79 9.10 4.11 -11.04
C ALA A 79 8.48 4.63 -12.36
N ASN A 80 7.37 4.07 -12.81
CA ASN A 80 6.67 4.53 -14.02
C ASN A 80 6.18 5.97 -13.88
N VAL A 81 5.60 6.34 -12.73
CA VAL A 81 5.18 7.74 -12.49
C VAL A 81 6.36 8.70 -12.52
N LEU A 82 7.53 8.31 -11.97
CA LEU A 82 8.76 9.11 -12.05
C LEU A 82 9.27 9.21 -13.50
N LYS A 83 9.24 8.11 -14.24
CA LYS A 83 9.62 8.08 -15.67
C LYS A 83 8.73 8.99 -16.53
N GLU A 84 7.43 8.99 -16.30
CA GLU A 84 6.49 9.91 -16.98
C GLU A 84 6.80 11.38 -16.69
N LYS A 85 7.41 11.67 -15.54
CA LYS A 85 7.93 13.01 -15.19
C LYS A 85 9.36 13.27 -15.72
N GLY A 86 9.93 12.37 -16.52
CA GLY A 86 11.29 12.50 -17.07
C GLY A 86 12.40 12.20 -16.08
N VAL A 87 12.12 11.50 -14.98
CA VAL A 87 13.11 11.17 -13.94
C VAL A 87 13.64 9.76 -14.14
N GLU A 88 14.95 9.63 -14.35
CA GLU A 88 15.63 8.33 -14.36
C GLU A 88 15.59 7.73 -12.95
N THR A 89 15.13 6.47 -12.85
CA THR A 89 14.83 5.86 -11.57
C THR A 89 15.38 4.45 -11.49
N ARG A 90 16.00 4.11 -10.39
CA ARG A 90 16.51 2.77 -10.08
C ARG A 90 15.49 2.03 -9.21
N ILE A 91 15.34 0.74 -9.48
CA ILE A 91 14.47 -0.17 -8.70
C ILE A 91 15.28 -1.40 -8.29
N GLY A 92 15.00 -1.97 -7.12
CA GLY A 92 15.60 -3.23 -6.69
C GLY A 92 15.11 -4.42 -7.56
N ASP A 93 15.80 -5.53 -7.49
CA ASP A 93 15.50 -6.76 -8.24
C ASP A 93 14.12 -7.34 -7.89
N SER A 94 13.64 -7.06 -6.71
CA SER A 94 12.28 -7.36 -6.27
C SER A 94 11.60 -6.12 -5.70
N GLU A 95 10.25 -6.12 -5.67
CA GLU A 95 9.46 -4.98 -5.15
C GLU A 95 9.41 -4.93 -3.62
N THR A 96 10.50 -5.34 -2.95
CA THR A 96 10.61 -5.32 -1.49
C THR A 96 11.43 -4.14 -0.98
N ALA A 97 11.16 -3.71 0.25
CA ALA A 97 11.93 -2.68 0.92
C ALA A 97 13.40 -3.08 1.10
N GLN A 98 13.64 -4.38 1.31
CA GLN A 98 14.99 -4.92 1.49
C GLN A 98 15.80 -4.84 0.19
N SER A 99 15.27 -5.34 -0.95
CA SER A 99 15.96 -5.29 -2.24
C SER A 99 16.31 -3.85 -2.65
N LEU A 100 15.40 -2.91 -2.39
CA LEU A 100 15.68 -1.49 -2.63
C LEU A 100 16.81 -0.97 -1.74
N ALA A 101 16.81 -1.35 -0.46
CA ALA A 101 17.84 -0.92 0.47
C ALA A 101 19.22 -1.52 0.14
N GLU A 102 19.27 -2.77 -0.30
CA GLU A 102 20.48 -3.43 -0.77
C GLU A 102 21.08 -2.72 -1.98
N LEU A 103 20.27 -2.41 -3.00
CA LEU A 103 20.69 -1.62 -4.16
C LEU A 103 21.25 -0.26 -3.79
N ILE A 104 20.63 0.46 -2.85
CA ILE A 104 21.13 1.75 -2.37
C ILE A 104 22.52 1.63 -1.73
N VAL A 105 22.73 0.57 -0.93
CA VAL A 105 24.01 0.29 -0.28
C VAL A 105 25.08 -0.12 -1.31
N GLU A 106 24.74 -0.98 -2.27
CA GLU A 106 25.63 -1.42 -3.36
C GLU A 106 26.08 -0.24 -4.22
N ASP A 107 25.20 0.72 -4.44
CA ASP A 107 25.51 1.96 -5.16
C ASP A 107 26.44 2.92 -4.39
N GLY A 108 26.83 2.57 -3.17
CA GLY A 108 27.76 3.33 -2.35
C GLY A 108 27.16 4.60 -1.72
N VAL A 109 25.85 4.76 -1.72
CA VAL A 109 25.13 5.94 -1.18
C VAL A 109 25.42 6.10 0.30
N LYS A 110 25.80 7.31 0.73
CA LYS A 110 26.07 7.64 2.13
C LYS A 110 24.99 8.52 2.77
N SER A 111 24.25 9.28 1.96
CA SER A 111 23.16 10.14 2.43
C SER A 111 21.94 10.07 1.52
N ALA A 112 20.75 9.98 2.09
CA ALA A 112 19.51 9.89 1.33
C ALA A 112 18.36 10.68 1.96
N LEU A 113 17.45 11.17 1.11
CA LEU A 113 16.14 11.69 1.48
C LEU A 113 15.07 10.65 1.16
N PHE A 114 14.28 10.30 2.14
CA PHE A 114 13.18 9.35 1.99
C PHE A 114 11.84 10.07 2.09
N PHE A 115 11.14 10.20 0.97
CA PHE A 115 9.81 10.80 0.90
C PHE A 115 8.75 9.75 1.20
N CYS A 116 8.06 9.91 2.31
CA CYS A 116 7.18 8.89 2.84
C CYS A 116 5.84 9.46 3.36
N GLY A 117 4.94 8.58 3.75
CA GLY A 117 3.75 8.93 4.51
C GLY A 117 4.00 8.85 6.02
N ASN A 118 3.09 9.43 6.81
CA ASN A 118 3.10 9.33 8.28
C ASN A 118 3.00 7.88 8.78
N ILE A 119 2.38 6.99 8.01
CA ILE A 119 2.33 5.54 8.26
C ILE A 119 3.23 4.87 7.24
N ARG A 120 4.48 4.60 7.61
CA ARG A 120 5.45 3.90 6.78
C ARG A 120 6.07 2.73 7.53
N ARG A 121 6.59 1.75 6.81
CA ARG A 121 7.31 0.61 7.36
C ARG A 121 8.73 1.00 7.75
N ASN A 122 9.26 0.34 8.78
CA ASN A 122 10.60 0.61 9.29
C ASN A 122 11.71 -0.22 8.61
N GLU A 123 11.37 -1.18 7.74
CA GLU A 123 12.35 -2.10 7.16
C GLU A 123 13.46 -1.37 6.40
N LEU A 124 13.09 -0.49 5.46
CA LEU A 124 14.05 0.30 4.69
C LEU A 124 14.90 1.23 5.58
N PRO A 125 14.31 2.10 6.45
CA PRO A 125 15.09 2.95 7.34
C PRO A 125 16.04 2.17 8.25
N ASN A 126 15.56 1.09 8.85
CA ASN A 126 16.36 0.28 9.76
C ASN A 126 17.53 -0.41 9.04
N TYR A 127 17.33 -0.91 7.83
CA TYR A 127 18.39 -1.52 7.05
C TYR A 127 19.46 -0.50 6.65
N LEU A 128 19.06 0.65 6.11
CA LEU A 128 19.97 1.71 5.71
C LEU A 128 20.78 2.26 6.88
N ALA A 129 20.15 2.46 8.04
CA ALA A 129 20.83 2.89 9.27
C ALA A 129 21.90 1.88 9.72
N LYS A 130 21.58 0.56 9.70
CA LYS A 130 22.56 -0.51 10.01
C LYS A 130 23.76 -0.52 9.06
N LYS A 131 23.58 -0.06 7.83
CA LYS A 131 24.64 0.03 6.80
C LYS A 131 25.35 1.40 6.78
N GLY A 132 25.05 2.28 7.74
CA GLY A 132 25.69 3.57 7.90
C GLY A 132 25.24 4.63 6.90
N VAL A 133 24.12 4.44 6.23
CA VAL A 133 23.51 5.46 5.36
C VAL A 133 22.77 6.48 6.21
N GLN A 134 23.11 7.75 6.10
CA GLN A 134 22.39 8.85 6.75
C GLN A 134 21.07 9.09 6.04
N LEU A 135 19.96 8.71 6.68
CA LEU A 135 18.63 8.85 6.12
C LEU A 135 17.89 10.00 6.78
N LYS A 136 17.45 10.98 6.00
CA LYS A 136 16.47 11.98 6.41
C LYS A 136 15.10 11.62 5.82
N GLU A 137 14.09 11.58 6.66
CA GLU A 137 12.72 11.31 6.25
C GLU A 137 11.95 12.61 6.10
N GLU A 138 11.22 12.73 4.98
CA GLU A 138 10.32 13.83 4.69
C GLU A 138 8.91 13.31 4.49
N VAL A 139 8.01 13.65 5.43
CA VAL A 139 6.60 13.25 5.34
C VAL A 139 5.89 14.18 4.36
N VAL A 140 5.47 13.64 3.22
CA VAL A 140 4.84 14.40 2.12
C VAL A 140 3.36 14.03 1.91
N TYR A 141 2.83 13.08 2.67
CA TYR A 141 1.40 12.81 2.74
C TYR A 141 1.02 12.14 4.07
N HIS A 142 -0.22 12.30 4.47
CA HIS A 142 -0.80 11.56 5.59
C HIS A 142 -1.82 10.53 5.08
N THR A 143 -1.75 9.32 5.64
CA THR A 143 -2.84 8.36 5.59
C THR A 143 -3.70 8.58 6.83
N LEU A 144 -4.91 9.04 6.63
CA LEU A 144 -5.89 9.30 7.68
C LEU A 144 -6.88 8.13 7.73
N LEU A 145 -7.24 7.69 8.93
CA LEU A 145 -8.33 6.75 9.11
C LEU A 145 -9.66 7.45 8.79
N ASP A 146 -10.52 6.78 8.03
CA ASP A 146 -11.84 7.27 7.62
C ASP A 146 -12.89 6.20 7.94
N PRO A 147 -13.20 6.00 9.23
CA PRO A 147 -14.06 4.91 9.65
C PRO A 147 -15.48 5.09 9.08
N LYS A 148 -15.99 4.00 8.47
CA LYS A 148 -17.33 3.91 7.91
C LYS A 148 -17.97 2.62 8.34
N LYS A 149 -19.30 2.67 8.61
CA LYS A 149 -20.06 1.46 8.87
C LYS A 149 -20.21 0.66 7.60
N ILE A 150 -19.86 -0.62 7.64
CA ILE A 150 -20.09 -1.57 6.54
C ILE A 150 -21.36 -2.34 6.89
N PRO A 151 -22.41 -2.26 6.07
CA PRO A 151 -23.65 -3.01 6.29
C PRO A 151 -23.51 -4.46 5.82
N SER A 152 -22.47 -5.16 6.34
CA SER A 152 -22.19 -6.55 6.00
C SER A 152 -23.23 -7.50 6.62
N GLN A 153 -23.44 -8.62 5.94
CA GLN A 153 -24.36 -9.69 6.35
C GLN A 153 -23.60 -11.00 6.38
N LYS A 154 -24.18 -12.00 7.07
CA LYS A 154 -23.63 -13.35 7.12
C LYS A 154 -23.25 -13.88 5.73
N GLY A 155 -22.02 -14.35 5.60
CA GLY A 155 -21.45 -14.87 4.37
C GLY A 155 -20.91 -13.84 3.39
N ASP A 156 -20.96 -12.54 3.72
CA ASP A 156 -20.25 -11.50 2.95
C ASP A 156 -18.73 -11.64 3.11
N ALA A 157 -17.99 -11.13 2.14
CA ALA A 157 -16.54 -11.11 2.16
C ALA A 157 -16.01 -9.69 2.33
N LEU A 158 -15.04 -9.51 3.23
CA LEU A 158 -14.35 -8.25 3.49
C LEU A 158 -12.89 -8.32 3.01
N PHE A 159 -12.55 -7.51 2.03
CA PHE A 159 -11.22 -7.44 1.42
C PHE A 159 -10.43 -6.26 2.02
N PHE A 160 -9.48 -6.56 2.88
CA PHE A 160 -8.61 -5.56 3.52
C PHE A 160 -7.33 -5.32 2.71
N MET A 161 -7.20 -4.11 2.20
CA MET A 161 -6.10 -3.69 1.33
C MET A 161 -4.91 -3.09 2.08
N SER A 162 -5.02 -2.91 3.40
CA SER A 162 -3.93 -2.37 4.24
C SER A 162 -4.20 -2.57 5.73
N PRO A 163 -3.15 -2.57 6.58
CA PRO A 163 -3.31 -2.54 8.03
C PRO A 163 -4.14 -1.35 8.53
N SER A 164 -3.96 -0.16 7.94
CA SER A 164 -4.71 1.04 8.32
C SER A 164 -6.22 0.93 8.03
N ALA A 165 -6.60 0.18 6.98
CA ALA A 165 -8.02 -0.11 6.73
C ALA A 165 -8.61 -1.02 7.80
N VAL A 166 -7.85 -2.00 8.33
CA VAL A 166 -8.27 -2.84 9.45
C VAL A 166 -8.45 -2.00 10.71
N GLU A 167 -7.51 -1.12 11.01
CA GLU A 167 -7.61 -0.22 12.17
C GLU A 167 -8.82 0.70 12.05
N SER A 168 -9.05 1.27 10.88
CA SER A 168 -10.20 2.14 10.63
C SER A 168 -11.53 1.40 10.76
N PHE A 169 -11.61 0.16 10.23
CA PHE A 169 -12.79 -0.70 10.37
C PHE A 169 -13.10 -0.96 11.85
N ALA A 170 -12.09 -1.33 12.63
CA ALA A 170 -12.22 -1.69 14.04
C ALA A 170 -12.69 -0.54 14.94
N MET A 171 -12.68 0.71 14.46
CA MET A 171 -13.15 1.86 15.26
C MET A 171 -14.67 1.87 15.47
N ILE A 172 -15.44 1.37 14.50
CA ILE A 172 -16.91 1.45 14.51
C ILE A 172 -17.62 0.19 14.02
N ASN A 173 -16.87 -0.85 13.61
CA ASN A 173 -17.42 -2.14 13.21
C ASN A 173 -16.84 -3.24 14.10
N GLU A 174 -17.54 -4.35 14.18
CA GLU A 174 -17.10 -5.57 14.86
C GLU A 174 -16.66 -6.63 13.85
N PHE A 175 -15.73 -7.48 14.25
CA PHE A 175 -15.28 -8.61 13.44
C PHE A 175 -16.18 -9.83 13.74
N ASP A 176 -17.15 -10.07 12.86
CA ASP A 176 -18.07 -11.19 12.96
C ASP A 176 -17.45 -12.47 12.38
N THR A 177 -17.56 -13.59 13.09
CA THR A 177 -17.06 -14.91 12.64
C THR A 177 -17.83 -15.47 11.45
N GLU A 178 -18.98 -14.91 11.12
CA GLU A 178 -19.81 -15.29 9.99
C GLU A 178 -19.42 -14.60 8.67
N LEU A 179 -18.41 -13.73 8.70
CA LEU A 179 -17.85 -13.04 7.53
C LEU A 179 -16.57 -13.74 7.07
N ASP A 180 -16.32 -13.68 5.77
CA ASP A 180 -15.08 -14.15 5.17
C ASP A 180 -14.08 -12.98 5.04
N TYR A 181 -12.91 -13.13 5.65
CA TYR A 181 -11.86 -12.10 5.64
C TYR A 181 -10.76 -12.41 4.66
N TYR A 182 -10.48 -11.45 3.79
CA TYR A 182 -9.41 -11.52 2.80
C TYR A 182 -8.40 -10.41 3.05
N SER A 183 -7.12 -10.73 2.95
CA SER A 183 -6.00 -9.84 3.20
C SER A 183 -5.09 -9.74 2.00
N ILE A 184 -4.66 -8.50 1.67
CA ILE A 184 -3.70 -8.23 0.59
C ILE A 184 -2.31 -8.83 0.86
N GLY A 185 -1.96 -9.10 2.12
CA GLY A 185 -0.65 -9.63 2.49
C GLY A 185 -0.43 -9.69 3.98
N GLU A 186 0.72 -10.25 4.38
CA GLU A 186 1.04 -10.67 5.75
C GLU A 186 0.93 -9.56 6.81
N THR A 187 1.33 -8.33 6.50
CA THR A 187 1.20 -7.21 7.46
C THR A 187 -0.25 -6.91 7.81
N THR A 188 -1.16 -7.07 6.85
CA THR A 188 -2.61 -6.90 7.07
C THR A 188 -3.18 -8.09 7.83
N VAL A 189 -2.72 -9.33 7.54
CA VAL A 189 -3.04 -10.54 8.32
C VAL A 189 -2.70 -10.33 9.78
N ASN A 190 -1.48 -9.87 10.08
CA ASN A 190 -1.04 -9.66 11.45
C ASN A 190 -1.90 -8.63 12.18
N THR A 191 -2.39 -7.62 11.48
CA THR A 191 -3.30 -6.63 12.08
C THR A 191 -4.67 -7.23 12.34
N LEU A 192 -5.24 -8.02 11.40
CA LEU A 192 -6.50 -8.74 11.60
C LEU A 192 -6.41 -9.72 12.78
N ARG A 193 -5.32 -10.48 12.89
CA ARG A 193 -5.08 -11.39 14.02
C ARG A 193 -5.06 -10.67 15.37
N LYS A 194 -4.43 -9.50 15.44
CA LYS A 194 -4.43 -8.64 16.66
C LYS A 194 -5.83 -8.16 17.04
N LYS A 195 -6.77 -8.11 16.10
CA LYS A 195 -8.19 -7.78 16.33
C LYS A 195 -9.06 -9.02 16.60
N GLY A 196 -8.44 -10.21 16.74
CA GLY A 196 -9.13 -11.46 17.08
C GLY A 196 -9.64 -12.27 15.89
N VAL A 197 -9.41 -11.85 14.66
CA VAL A 197 -9.82 -12.61 13.47
C VAL A 197 -8.93 -13.83 13.31
N GLN A 198 -9.53 -15.03 13.35
CA GLN A 198 -8.80 -16.30 13.29
C GLN A 198 -8.67 -16.81 11.85
N LYS A 199 -9.77 -16.77 11.08
CA LYS A 199 -9.81 -17.28 9.71
C LYS A 199 -9.59 -16.14 8.72
N ILE A 200 -8.45 -16.14 8.05
CA ILE A 200 -8.05 -15.09 7.11
C ILE A 200 -7.50 -15.74 5.85
N ASN A 201 -8.06 -15.36 4.71
CA ASN A 201 -7.57 -15.75 3.40
C ASN A 201 -6.55 -14.71 2.91
N THR A 202 -5.31 -15.13 2.68
CA THR A 202 -4.24 -14.22 2.25
C THR A 202 -3.99 -14.38 0.76
N ALA A 203 -3.92 -13.27 0.02
CA ALA A 203 -3.57 -13.28 -1.39
C ALA A 203 -2.17 -13.86 -1.60
N LYS A 204 -2.00 -14.64 -2.67
CA LYS A 204 -0.68 -15.18 -3.08
C LYS A 204 0.26 -14.07 -3.56
N GLU A 205 -0.31 -13.05 -4.19
CA GLU A 205 0.37 -11.84 -4.62
C GLU A 205 -0.35 -10.62 -4.05
N ALA A 206 0.39 -9.56 -3.76
CA ALA A 206 -0.15 -8.35 -3.14
C ALA A 206 -0.93 -7.48 -4.15
N SER A 207 -1.98 -8.07 -4.77
CA SER A 207 -2.86 -7.39 -5.73
C SER A 207 -4.33 -7.64 -5.43
N PHE A 208 -5.20 -6.73 -5.88
CA PHE A 208 -6.64 -6.90 -5.80
C PHE A 208 -7.10 -8.09 -6.65
N GLU A 209 -6.51 -8.21 -7.82
CA GLU A 209 -6.81 -9.24 -8.80
C GLU A 209 -6.57 -10.64 -8.22
N ALA A 210 -5.41 -10.86 -7.59
CA ALA A 210 -5.08 -12.13 -6.92
C ALA A 210 -6.03 -12.44 -5.76
N MET A 211 -6.47 -11.44 -4.98
CA MET A 211 -7.48 -11.64 -3.93
C MET A 211 -8.82 -12.08 -4.51
N LEU A 212 -9.24 -11.46 -5.61
CA LEU A 212 -10.51 -11.76 -6.26
C LEU A 212 -10.51 -13.16 -6.91
N GLU A 213 -9.42 -13.51 -7.59
CA GLU A 213 -9.24 -14.86 -8.16
C GLU A 213 -9.25 -15.95 -7.09
N GLN A 214 -8.60 -15.70 -5.97
CA GLN A 214 -8.63 -16.62 -4.83
C GLN A 214 -10.05 -16.79 -4.28
N TYR A 215 -10.81 -15.69 -4.14
CA TYR A 215 -12.20 -15.73 -3.70
C TYR A 215 -13.04 -16.57 -4.67
N VAL A 216 -12.91 -16.35 -5.98
CA VAL A 216 -13.62 -17.12 -7.02
C VAL A 216 -13.31 -18.61 -6.92
N THR A 217 -12.02 -18.95 -6.74
CA THR A 217 -11.58 -20.36 -6.66
C THR A 217 -12.12 -21.08 -5.44
N GLN A 218 -12.27 -20.39 -4.31
CA GLN A 218 -12.75 -20.97 -3.05
C GLN A 218 -14.27 -21.04 -2.94
N ASN A 219 -15.01 -20.31 -3.78
CA ASN A 219 -16.47 -20.19 -3.71
C ASN A 219 -17.19 -20.72 -4.97
N LYS A 220 -16.47 -21.42 -5.86
CA LYS A 220 -17.03 -22.27 -6.92
C LYS A 220 -17.42 -23.60 -6.33
#